data_7f3e7a06c7eaa19cb7888290ae93b6e9
#
_entry.id   7f3e7a06c7eaa19cb7888290ae93b6e9
#
_cell.length_a   1.000
_cell.length_b   1.000
_cell.length_c   1.000
_cell.angle_alpha   90.00
_cell.angle_beta   90.00
_cell.angle_gamma   90.00
#
_symmetry.space_group_name_H-M   'P 1'
#
loop_
_entity.id
_entity.type
_entity.pdbx_description
1 polymer ?
#
loop_
_entity_poly.entity_id
_entity_poly.type
_entity_poly.pdbx_seq_one_letter_code
_entity_poly.pdbx_strand_id
1 'polypeptide(L)'
;TFYASTMANPKLKWESTTSWNIGTDLTFLKGRLSANLDVYKKITTDLLVSRELPSLIGYSSVMSNIGEVQNTGVELSLNSTNIRMDKLTWRTSFRLAYNKNKITHLYGIMEDVKDADGNVIGQREADDIKNKRFIGHDIDEIWDYKVVGIWQEEEREEAAKYGQQPGDVHLLDKDMNYKYDNTDKEFQGTTMPRLRWSMRNDFTLFKNFNISFNMYSYIGHKKTLGRFTNDNALLNVTNQIKRDYWTPENRNNEYPRLANKKPAGVSYAIYKNASFLRFDNISIGYTFPKKLIEPLRIQNLNVNATMKNAGYISGWPGYDPENSDANTPRVIYFGINLTL
;
A
#
# COMPACT_ATOMS: atom_id res chain seq x y z
N THR A 1 11.57 31.66 24.65
CA THR A 1 12.71 30.85 25.08
C THR A 1 13.05 29.89 23.96
N PHE A 2 14.24 29.98 23.37
CA PHE A 2 14.74 29.03 22.38
C PHE A 2 15.42 27.89 23.11
N TYR A 3 15.04 26.66 22.83
CA TYR A 3 15.76 25.47 23.31
C TYR A 3 16.01 24.54 22.10
N ALA A 4 17.15 23.88 22.12
CA ALA A 4 17.47 22.91 21.09
C ALA A 4 16.63 21.64 21.31
N SER A 5 15.76 21.29 20.36
CA SER A 5 14.89 20.11 20.44
C SER A 5 15.58 18.83 19.99
N THR A 6 16.64 18.93 19.21
CA THR A 6 17.34 17.79 18.61
C THR A 6 18.82 17.84 18.93
N MET A 7 19.38 16.72 19.37
CA MET A 7 20.81 16.60 19.61
C MET A 7 21.57 16.53 18.27
N ALA A 8 22.62 17.36 18.15
CA ALA A 8 23.48 17.32 16.97
C ALA A 8 24.34 16.04 16.95
N ASN A 9 24.50 15.44 15.79
CA ASN A 9 25.40 14.30 15.59
C ASN A 9 26.41 14.63 14.48
N PRO A 10 27.64 15.04 14.86
CA PRO A 10 28.69 15.39 13.88
C PRO A 10 29.24 14.17 13.12
N LYS A 11 28.85 12.95 13.49
CA LYS A 11 29.27 11.71 12.83
C LYS A 11 28.27 11.23 11.76
N LEU A 12 27.27 12.04 11.43
CA LEU A 12 26.33 11.68 10.37
C LEU A 12 27.04 11.50 9.03
N LYS A 13 26.69 10.42 8.36
CA LYS A 13 27.16 10.04 7.02
C LYS A 13 25.97 10.00 6.06
N TRP A 14 26.28 9.89 4.76
CA TRP A 14 25.29 9.57 3.75
C TRP A 14 24.91 8.09 3.79
N GLU A 15 23.64 7.82 3.53
CA GLU A 15 23.19 6.45 3.27
C GLU A 15 23.88 5.90 2.03
N SER A 16 24.25 4.64 2.04
CA SER A 16 24.87 3.95 0.92
C SER A 16 24.02 2.80 0.41
N THR A 17 23.81 2.71 -0.89
CA THR A 17 23.09 1.59 -1.51
C THR A 17 24.00 0.84 -2.47
N THR A 18 24.18 -0.45 -2.16
CA THR A 18 24.81 -1.42 -3.07
C THR A 18 23.74 -2.19 -3.81
N SER A 19 23.82 -2.26 -5.14
CA SER A 19 22.80 -2.89 -5.97
C SER A 19 23.42 -3.92 -6.92
N TRP A 20 22.81 -5.10 -6.97
CA TRP A 20 23.04 -6.12 -7.98
C TRP A 20 21.79 -6.26 -8.83
N ASN A 21 21.97 -6.26 -10.14
CA ASN A 21 20.91 -6.47 -11.11
C ASN A 21 21.36 -7.44 -12.19
N ILE A 22 20.50 -8.39 -12.52
CA ILE A 22 20.67 -9.28 -13.68
C ILE A 22 19.43 -9.10 -14.53
N GLY A 23 19.63 -8.60 -15.74
CA GLY A 23 18.58 -8.33 -16.72
C GLY A 23 18.80 -9.13 -18.01
N THR A 24 17.68 -9.39 -18.69
CA THR A 24 17.71 -10.00 -20.02
C THR A 24 16.63 -9.39 -20.91
N ASP A 25 17.02 -9.07 -22.14
CA ASP A 25 16.14 -8.60 -23.20
C ASP A 25 15.95 -9.72 -24.22
N LEU A 26 14.71 -10.11 -24.44
CA LEU A 26 14.34 -11.21 -25.32
C LEU A 26 13.38 -10.71 -26.41
N THR A 27 13.61 -11.15 -27.62
CA THR A 27 12.70 -10.84 -28.74
C THR A 27 12.36 -12.12 -29.47
N PHE A 28 11.06 -12.39 -29.61
CA PHE A 28 10.52 -13.59 -30.20
C PHE A 28 9.59 -13.27 -31.38
N LEU A 29 9.21 -14.29 -32.13
CA LEU A 29 8.20 -14.23 -33.19
C LEU A 29 8.46 -13.12 -34.21
N LYS A 30 9.72 -12.99 -34.66
CA LYS A 30 10.15 -11.95 -35.63
C LYS A 30 9.81 -10.52 -35.14
N GLY A 31 10.04 -10.23 -33.87
CA GLY A 31 9.81 -8.92 -33.27
C GLY A 31 8.38 -8.65 -32.81
N ARG A 32 7.49 -9.67 -32.86
CA ARG A 32 6.10 -9.50 -32.40
C ARG A 32 5.94 -9.58 -30.89
N LEU A 33 6.87 -10.20 -30.19
CA LEU A 33 6.92 -10.28 -28.73
C LEU A 33 8.29 -9.87 -28.26
N SER A 34 8.37 -8.85 -27.45
CA SER A 34 9.56 -8.49 -26.67
C SER A 34 9.30 -8.60 -25.20
N ALA A 35 10.28 -9.13 -24.47
CA ALA A 35 10.26 -9.28 -23.02
C ALA A 35 11.56 -8.71 -22.45
N ASN A 36 11.44 -7.94 -21.39
CA ASN A 36 12.55 -7.50 -20.56
C ASN A 36 12.28 -8.03 -19.14
N LEU A 37 13.24 -8.75 -18.59
CA LEU A 37 13.17 -9.33 -17.26
C LEU A 37 14.38 -8.89 -16.46
N ASP A 38 14.16 -8.27 -15.33
CA ASP A 38 15.16 -7.84 -14.37
C ASP A 38 14.93 -8.50 -13.01
N VAL A 39 16.00 -9.01 -12.42
CA VAL A 39 16.03 -9.52 -11.04
C VAL A 39 17.09 -8.74 -10.28
N TYR A 40 16.72 -8.17 -9.16
CA TYR A 40 17.63 -7.34 -8.40
C TYR A 40 17.66 -7.63 -6.91
N LYS A 41 18.80 -7.29 -6.30
CA LYS A 41 18.99 -7.20 -4.86
C LYS A 41 19.68 -5.89 -4.54
N LYS A 42 19.08 -5.07 -3.67
CA LYS A 42 19.62 -3.80 -3.18
C LYS A 42 19.77 -3.87 -1.67
N ILE A 43 20.91 -3.44 -1.17
CA ILE A 43 21.20 -3.34 0.26
C ILE A 43 21.53 -1.89 0.54
N THR A 44 20.72 -1.24 1.38
CA THR A 44 20.94 0.12 1.86
C THR A 44 21.43 0.06 3.29
N THR A 45 22.61 0.56 3.53
CA THR A 45 23.29 0.63 4.82
C THR A 45 23.35 2.08 5.32
N ASP A 46 23.73 2.25 6.58
CA ASP A 46 23.85 3.56 7.23
C ASP A 46 22.55 4.40 7.15
N LEU A 47 21.38 3.74 7.21
CA LEU A 47 20.08 4.42 7.18
C LEU A 47 20.02 5.50 8.25
N LEU A 48 19.55 6.69 7.88
CA LEU A 48 19.33 7.81 8.79
C LEU A 48 18.06 7.56 9.63
N VAL A 49 18.26 7.13 10.85
CA VAL A 49 17.18 6.77 11.76
C VAL A 49 17.25 7.62 13.02
N SER A 50 16.09 8.10 13.47
CA SER A 50 15.97 8.75 14.77
C SER A 50 16.08 7.69 15.87
N ARG A 51 17.15 7.77 16.66
CA ARG A 51 17.34 6.96 17.87
C ARG A 51 16.84 7.76 19.08
N GLU A 52 15.97 7.16 19.85
CA GLU A 52 15.51 7.77 21.09
C GLU A 52 16.61 7.76 22.16
N LEU A 53 16.63 8.81 22.96
CA LEU A 53 17.56 9.00 24.05
C LEU A 53 16.84 8.89 25.40
N PRO A 54 17.55 8.47 26.46
CA PRO A 54 17.01 8.55 27.81
C PRO A 54 16.66 10.01 28.18
N SER A 55 15.50 10.19 28.80
CA SER A 55 14.97 11.52 29.17
C SER A 55 15.93 12.40 30.02
N LEU A 56 16.85 11.78 30.74
CA LEU A 56 17.89 12.44 31.53
C LEU A 56 18.88 13.29 30.71
N ILE A 57 18.98 13.04 29.39
CA ILE A 57 19.93 13.74 28.49
C ILE A 57 19.38 15.11 28.05
N GLY A 58 18.09 15.38 28.29
CA GLY A 58 17.43 16.63 27.90
C GLY A 58 17.02 16.70 26.41
N TYR A 59 17.35 15.68 25.63
CA TYR A 59 16.90 15.50 24.23
C TYR A 59 16.10 14.23 24.10
N SER A 60 15.04 14.28 23.29
CA SER A 60 14.18 13.11 23.07
C SER A 60 14.81 12.10 22.08
N SER A 61 15.60 12.60 21.15
CA SER A 61 16.19 11.75 20.11
C SER A 61 17.43 12.37 19.47
N VAL A 62 18.19 11.54 18.78
CA VAL A 62 19.32 11.91 17.92
C VAL A 62 19.24 11.18 16.59
N MET A 63 19.54 11.84 15.48
CA MET A 63 19.71 11.18 14.19
C MET A 63 21.03 10.41 14.17
N SER A 64 20.99 9.17 13.74
CA SER A 64 22.16 8.28 13.63
C SER A 64 22.10 7.44 12.36
N ASN A 65 23.27 7.15 11.80
CA ASN A 65 23.41 6.21 10.70
C ASN A 65 23.43 4.79 11.26
N ILE A 66 22.30 4.18 11.29
CA ILE A 66 22.13 2.84 11.87
C ILE A 66 21.05 2.10 11.08
N GLY A 67 21.27 0.82 10.98
CA GLY A 67 20.33 -0.05 10.28
C GLY A 67 20.72 -0.33 8.84
N GLU A 68 20.20 -1.46 8.40
CA GLU A 68 20.34 -1.95 7.05
C GLU A 68 19.01 -2.52 6.58
N VAL A 69 18.64 -2.19 5.35
CA VAL A 69 17.45 -2.74 4.68
C VAL A 69 17.83 -3.36 3.36
N GLN A 70 17.40 -4.60 3.17
CA GLN A 70 17.55 -5.33 1.92
C GLN A 70 16.24 -5.28 1.13
N ASN A 71 16.33 -4.96 -0.16
CA ASN A 71 15.24 -5.07 -1.12
C ASN A 71 15.60 -6.13 -2.16
N THR A 72 14.68 -7.06 -2.42
CA THR A 72 14.78 -8.04 -3.52
C THR A 72 13.54 -7.96 -4.38
N GLY A 73 13.72 -8.00 -5.69
CA GLY A 73 12.58 -7.86 -6.58
C GLY A 73 12.80 -8.43 -7.97
N VAL A 74 11.68 -8.52 -8.67
CA VAL A 74 11.61 -8.95 -10.07
C VAL A 74 10.76 -7.95 -10.82
N GLU A 75 11.24 -7.50 -11.96
CA GLU A 75 10.52 -6.64 -12.89
C GLU A 75 10.40 -7.33 -14.24
N LEU A 76 9.19 -7.33 -14.80
CA LEU A 76 8.89 -7.90 -16.11
C LEU A 76 8.16 -6.88 -16.96
N SER A 77 8.67 -6.63 -18.16
CA SER A 77 8.01 -5.84 -19.19
C SER A 77 7.79 -6.70 -20.42
N LEU A 78 6.55 -6.80 -20.88
CA LEU A 78 6.19 -7.52 -22.11
C LEU A 78 5.51 -6.56 -23.08
N ASN A 79 5.96 -6.54 -24.31
CA ASN A 79 5.26 -5.85 -25.39
C ASN A 79 4.97 -6.85 -26.51
N SER A 80 3.72 -6.88 -26.94
CA SER A 80 3.29 -7.82 -27.97
C SER A 80 2.44 -7.17 -29.04
N THR A 81 2.63 -7.60 -30.28
CA THR A 81 1.70 -7.38 -31.39
C THR A 81 0.90 -8.65 -31.56
N ASN A 82 -0.27 -8.69 -30.93
CA ASN A 82 -1.13 -9.88 -30.90
C ASN A 82 -1.73 -10.18 -32.28
N ILE A 83 -2.26 -9.13 -32.90
CA ILE A 83 -2.86 -9.19 -34.23
C ILE A 83 -2.27 -8.07 -35.09
N ARG A 84 -1.93 -8.39 -36.33
CA ARG A 84 -1.50 -7.43 -37.35
C ARG A 84 -2.08 -7.81 -38.68
N MET A 85 -3.25 -7.23 -39.01
CA MET A 85 -4.00 -7.39 -40.24
C MET A 85 -4.34 -6.00 -40.81
N ASP A 86 -4.74 -5.93 -42.06
CA ASP A 86 -5.09 -4.65 -42.72
C ASP A 86 -6.20 -3.88 -42.01
N LYS A 87 -7.17 -4.59 -41.43
CA LYS A 87 -8.34 -4.00 -40.77
C LYS A 87 -8.24 -3.98 -39.24
N LEU A 88 -7.25 -4.66 -38.66
CA LEU A 88 -7.09 -4.75 -37.19
C LEU A 88 -5.63 -4.90 -36.84
N THR A 89 -5.15 -3.97 -36.03
CA THR A 89 -3.90 -4.14 -35.27
C THR A 89 -4.24 -4.12 -33.80
N TRP A 90 -3.77 -5.13 -33.05
CA TRP A 90 -3.88 -5.17 -31.60
C TRP A 90 -2.52 -5.34 -30.97
N ARG A 91 -2.16 -4.40 -30.08
CA ARG A 91 -0.92 -4.43 -29.30
C ARG A 91 -1.25 -4.45 -27.82
N THR A 92 -0.43 -5.14 -27.04
CA THR A 92 -0.50 -5.15 -25.57
C THR A 92 0.87 -4.83 -25.00
N SER A 93 0.90 -3.94 -24.02
CA SER A 93 2.04 -3.69 -23.15
C SER A 93 1.66 -4.10 -21.73
N PHE A 94 2.42 -5.02 -21.15
CA PHE A 94 2.23 -5.50 -19.79
C PHE A 94 3.49 -5.23 -18.98
N ARG A 95 3.32 -4.77 -17.76
CA ARG A 95 4.41 -4.55 -16.79
C ARG A 95 4.02 -5.15 -15.45
N LEU A 96 4.97 -5.81 -14.82
CA LEU A 96 4.82 -6.39 -13.49
C LEU A 96 6.07 -6.05 -12.68
N ALA A 97 5.87 -5.65 -11.43
CA ALA A 97 6.94 -5.45 -10.46
C ALA A 97 6.56 -6.13 -9.15
N TYR A 98 7.45 -6.97 -8.65
CA TYR A 98 7.38 -7.56 -7.33
C TYR A 98 8.59 -7.11 -6.53
N ASN A 99 8.37 -6.53 -5.35
CA ASN A 99 9.43 -6.14 -4.42
C ASN A 99 9.10 -6.62 -3.02
N LYS A 100 10.12 -7.15 -2.34
CA LYS A 100 10.07 -7.49 -0.91
C LYS A 100 11.24 -6.83 -0.23
N ASN A 101 10.97 -6.04 0.79
CA ASN A 101 12.00 -5.50 1.65
C ASN A 101 12.13 -6.30 2.95
N LYS A 102 13.24 -6.13 3.64
CA LYS A 102 13.55 -6.80 4.89
C LYS A 102 14.56 -5.96 5.66
N ILE A 103 14.28 -5.65 6.91
CA ILE A 103 15.26 -5.10 7.83
C ILE A 103 16.27 -6.22 8.17
N THR A 104 17.55 -5.99 7.95
CA THR A 104 18.62 -6.95 8.24
C THR A 104 19.44 -6.58 9.46
N HIS A 105 19.56 -5.28 9.75
CA HIS A 105 20.22 -4.75 10.95
C HIS A 105 19.50 -3.51 11.48
N LEU A 106 19.61 -3.26 12.79
CA LEU A 106 19.08 -2.08 13.46
C LEU A 106 20.20 -1.34 14.20
N TYR A 107 20.26 -1.44 15.52
CA TYR A 107 21.13 -0.62 16.37
C TYR A 107 22.40 -1.35 16.84
N GLY A 108 22.58 -2.61 16.49
CA GLY A 108 23.68 -3.45 16.96
C GLY A 108 23.59 -3.82 18.45
N ILE A 109 22.43 -3.62 19.08
CA ILE A 109 22.21 -4.00 20.48
C ILE A 109 21.89 -5.50 20.50
N MET A 110 22.73 -6.28 21.19
CA MET A 110 22.51 -7.74 21.29
C MET A 110 21.66 -8.08 22.51
N GLU A 111 20.76 -9.04 22.35
CA GLU A 111 19.97 -9.63 23.43
C GLU A 111 20.15 -11.15 23.47
N ASP A 112 20.04 -11.72 24.66
CA ASP A 112 20.14 -13.17 24.83
C ASP A 112 18.87 -13.87 24.35
N VAL A 113 19.06 -14.90 23.52
CA VAL A 113 17.99 -15.81 23.14
C VAL A 113 17.94 -16.93 24.16
N LYS A 114 16.78 -17.13 24.77
CA LYS A 114 16.57 -18.15 25.81
C LYS A 114 15.66 -19.26 25.28
N ASP A 115 15.92 -20.48 25.73
CA ASP A 115 15.03 -21.62 25.52
C ASP A 115 13.80 -21.57 26.46
N ALA A 116 12.91 -22.58 26.36
CA ALA A 116 11.72 -22.67 27.20
C ALA A 116 12.04 -22.80 28.69
N ASP A 117 13.23 -23.28 29.06
CA ASP A 117 13.70 -23.46 30.41
C ASP A 117 14.45 -22.23 30.94
N GLY A 118 14.60 -21.18 30.10
CA GLY A 118 15.25 -19.92 30.46
C GLY A 118 16.77 -19.90 30.28
N ASN A 119 17.39 -20.98 29.73
CA ASN A 119 18.83 -21.00 29.47
C ASN A 119 19.16 -20.19 28.21
N VAL A 120 20.29 -19.48 28.25
CA VAL A 120 20.79 -18.74 27.09
C VAL A 120 21.34 -19.72 26.06
N ILE A 121 20.71 -19.74 24.88
CA ILE A 121 21.08 -20.62 23.75
C ILE A 121 21.78 -19.87 22.61
N GLY A 122 21.87 -18.53 22.70
CA GLY A 122 22.52 -17.70 21.69
C GLY A 122 22.27 -16.22 21.94
N GLN A 123 22.74 -15.41 21.02
CA GLN A 123 22.47 -13.98 20.99
C GLN A 123 21.93 -13.56 19.62
N ARG A 124 21.01 -12.61 19.61
CA ARG A 124 20.52 -11.96 18.41
C ARG A 124 20.52 -10.45 18.59
N GLU A 125 20.48 -9.72 17.51
CA GLU A 125 20.27 -8.28 17.58
C GLU A 125 18.80 -7.98 17.99
N ALA A 126 18.65 -7.05 18.94
CA ALA A 126 17.37 -6.69 19.50
C ALA A 126 16.48 -5.93 18.52
N ASP A 127 15.20 -6.24 18.53
CA ASP A 127 14.17 -5.51 17.79
C ASP A 127 13.85 -4.15 18.43
N ASP A 128 13.44 -3.18 17.63
CA ASP A 128 12.93 -1.89 18.10
C ASP A 128 11.40 -1.94 18.22
N ILE A 129 10.94 -2.55 19.28
CA ILE A 129 9.51 -2.75 19.58
C ILE A 129 8.76 -1.41 19.63
N LYS A 130 9.38 -0.36 20.16
CA LYS A 130 8.78 0.96 20.33
C LYS A 130 8.47 1.62 19.00
N ASN A 131 9.39 1.54 18.03
CA ASN A 131 9.21 2.07 16.69
C ASN A 131 8.68 1.02 15.71
N LYS A 132 8.28 -0.17 16.19
CA LYS A 132 7.73 -1.28 15.41
C LYS A 132 8.66 -1.72 14.28
N ARG A 133 9.97 -1.85 14.56
CA ARG A 133 10.98 -2.30 13.62
C ARG A 133 11.54 -3.64 14.07
N PHE A 134 11.40 -4.63 13.23
CA PHE A 134 11.74 -6.01 13.55
C PHE A 134 12.73 -6.56 12.53
N ILE A 135 13.83 -7.14 13.02
CA ILE A 135 14.83 -7.78 12.16
C ILE A 135 14.21 -9.00 11.47
N GLY A 136 14.41 -9.09 10.18
CA GLY A 136 13.82 -10.15 9.38
C GLY A 136 12.46 -9.79 8.77
N HIS A 137 11.84 -8.71 9.20
CA HIS A 137 10.53 -8.24 8.75
C HIS A 137 10.63 -7.06 7.78
N ASP A 138 9.54 -6.79 7.09
CA ASP A 138 9.40 -5.67 6.17
C ASP A 138 9.28 -4.36 6.97
N ILE A 139 9.92 -3.29 6.52
CA ILE A 139 9.87 -1.98 7.20
C ILE A 139 8.45 -1.40 7.28
N ASP A 140 7.58 -1.81 6.33
CA ASP A 140 6.18 -1.41 6.23
C ASP A 140 5.23 -2.47 6.83
N GLU A 141 5.76 -3.47 7.54
CA GLU A 141 4.94 -4.55 8.11
C GLU A 141 4.12 -4.03 9.29
N ILE A 142 2.86 -4.43 9.29
CA ILE A 142 1.91 -4.06 10.34
C ILE A 142 2.11 -4.99 11.52
N TRP A 143 2.54 -4.45 12.65
CA TRP A 143 2.58 -5.14 13.93
C TRP A 143 1.67 -4.41 14.91
N ASP A 144 0.50 -4.98 15.20
CA ASP A 144 -0.54 -4.35 15.99
C ASP A 144 -1.48 -5.40 16.60
N TYR A 145 -2.38 -4.95 17.49
CA TYR A 145 -3.46 -5.78 18.01
C TYR A 145 -4.37 -6.24 16.87
N LYS A 146 -4.73 -7.52 16.88
CA LYS A 146 -5.67 -8.07 15.92
C LYS A 146 -7.10 -7.87 16.39
N VAL A 147 -7.90 -7.23 15.54
CA VAL A 147 -9.34 -7.17 15.73
C VAL A 147 -9.95 -8.51 15.34
N VAL A 148 -10.62 -9.16 16.29
CA VAL A 148 -11.30 -10.46 16.08
C VAL A 148 -12.79 -10.31 15.87
N GLY A 149 -13.36 -9.16 16.21
CA GLY A 149 -14.77 -8.87 15.99
C GLY A 149 -15.26 -7.66 16.78
N ILE A 150 -16.53 -7.68 17.07
CA ILE A 150 -17.23 -6.71 17.90
C ILE A 150 -17.89 -7.48 19.03
N TRP A 151 -17.72 -7.03 20.28
CA TRP A 151 -18.35 -7.63 21.42
C TRP A 151 -19.88 -7.67 21.23
N GLN A 152 -20.46 -8.86 21.37
CA GLN A 152 -21.92 -9.06 21.26
C GLN A 152 -22.60 -8.98 22.61
N GLU A 153 -23.96 -8.92 22.65
CA GLU A 153 -24.72 -8.84 23.90
C GLU A 153 -24.47 -10.02 24.83
N GLU A 154 -24.30 -11.21 24.29
CA GLU A 154 -24.02 -12.44 25.02
C GLU A 154 -22.64 -12.45 25.69
N GLU A 155 -21.71 -11.61 25.20
CA GLU A 155 -20.35 -11.49 25.70
C GLU A 155 -20.17 -10.33 26.69
N ARG A 156 -21.23 -9.73 27.17
CA ARG A 156 -21.26 -8.53 28.04
C ARG A 156 -20.38 -8.68 29.29
N GLU A 157 -20.46 -9.82 29.98
CA GLU A 157 -19.67 -10.07 31.18
C GLU A 157 -18.17 -10.21 30.86
N GLU A 158 -17.85 -10.83 29.73
CA GLU A 158 -16.48 -10.97 29.29
C GLU A 158 -15.89 -9.62 28.86
N ALA A 159 -16.62 -8.86 28.04
CA ALA A 159 -16.23 -7.51 27.61
C ALA A 159 -15.95 -6.58 28.82
N ALA A 160 -16.73 -6.72 29.90
CA ALA A 160 -16.56 -5.91 31.09
C ALA A 160 -15.21 -6.13 31.80
N LYS A 161 -14.59 -7.31 31.68
CA LYS A 161 -13.26 -7.61 32.23
C LYS A 161 -12.17 -6.75 31.54
N TYR A 162 -12.37 -6.36 30.29
CA TYR A 162 -11.52 -5.45 29.52
C TYR A 162 -11.94 -3.98 29.63
N GLY A 163 -12.93 -3.68 30.47
CA GLY A 163 -13.50 -2.34 30.62
C GLY A 163 -14.30 -1.89 29.40
N GLN A 164 -14.77 -2.83 28.58
CA GLN A 164 -15.56 -2.64 27.38
C GLN A 164 -17.00 -3.12 27.54
N GLN A 165 -17.80 -2.96 26.51
CA GLN A 165 -19.20 -3.38 26.50
C GLN A 165 -19.62 -3.84 25.09
N PRO A 166 -20.77 -4.50 24.93
CA PRO A 166 -21.32 -4.86 23.63
C PRO A 166 -21.29 -3.69 22.65
N GLY A 167 -20.89 -3.97 21.41
CA GLY A 167 -20.68 -2.99 20.35
C GLY A 167 -19.28 -2.37 20.30
N ASP A 168 -18.44 -2.57 21.31
CA ASP A 168 -17.03 -2.16 21.25
C ASP A 168 -16.19 -3.16 20.45
N VAL A 169 -15.05 -2.71 19.92
CA VAL A 169 -14.14 -3.57 19.16
C VAL A 169 -13.49 -4.60 20.07
N HIS A 170 -13.59 -5.87 19.69
CA HIS A 170 -12.96 -7.01 20.37
C HIS A 170 -11.56 -7.26 19.77
N LEU A 171 -10.53 -7.13 20.59
CA LEU A 171 -9.14 -7.43 20.25
C LEU A 171 -8.76 -8.85 20.72
N LEU A 172 -7.83 -9.48 20.03
CA LEU A 172 -7.25 -10.76 20.43
C LEU A 172 -6.37 -10.57 21.68
N ASP A 173 -6.72 -11.25 22.77
CA ASP A 173 -5.88 -11.48 23.95
C ASP A 173 -5.34 -12.90 23.84
N LYS A 174 -4.03 -13.05 23.60
CA LYS A 174 -3.41 -14.36 23.30
C LYS A 174 -3.21 -15.22 24.53
N ASP A 175 -2.88 -14.60 25.65
CA ASP A 175 -2.59 -15.30 26.91
C ASP A 175 -3.79 -15.30 27.88
N MET A 176 -4.92 -14.66 27.49
CA MET A 176 -6.18 -14.59 28.24
C MET A 176 -6.02 -14.01 29.65
N ASN A 177 -5.12 -13.04 29.78
CA ASN A 177 -4.82 -12.39 31.08
C ASN A 177 -5.72 -11.18 31.36
N TYR A 178 -6.65 -10.84 30.44
CA TYR A 178 -7.56 -9.69 30.49
C TYR A 178 -6.87 -8.33 30.41
N LYS A 179 -5.67 -8.29 29.82
CA LYS A 179 -4.90 -7.09 29.58
C LYS A 179 -4.32 -7.16 28.17
N TYR A 180 -4.25 -6.03 27.52
CA TYR A 180 -3.62 -5.95 26.20
C TYR A 180 -2.23 -5.34 26.33
N ASP A 181 -1.23 -6.10 25.93
CA ASP A 181 0.15 -5.65 25.89
C ASP A 181 0.86 -6.05 24.57
N ASN A 182 2.18 -5.96 24.53
CA ASN A 182 2.92 -6.25 23.31
C ASN A 182 2.91 -7.74 22.91
N THR A 183 2.60 -8.66 23.85
CA THR A 183 2.54 -10.11 23.57
C THR A 183 1.30 -10.48 22.76
N ASP A 184 0.25 -9.66 22.81
CA ASP A 184 -1.00 -9.85 22.07
C ASP A 184 -0.93 -9.37 20.63
N LYS A 185 0.08 -8.55 20.32
CA LYS A 185 0.25 -8.04 18.96
C LYS A 185 0.76 -9.13 18.02
N GLU A 186 0.40 -9.00 16.74
CA GLU A 186 0.88 -9.92 15.71
C GLU A 186 1.15 -9.19 14.39
N PHE A 187 1.92 -9.85 13.55
CA PHE A 187 2.16 -9.38 12.19
C PHE A 187 0.94 -9.66 11.32
N GLN A 188 0.39 -8.61 10.71
CA GLN A 188 -0.87 -8.67 9.98
C GLN A 188 -0.71 -8.39 8.48
N GLY A 189 0.51 -8.41 7.97
CA GLY A 189 0.84 -8.08 6.59
C GLY A 189 1.44 -6.69 6.47
N THR A 190 1.40 -6.07 5.29
CA THR A 190 2.13 -4.85 4.97
C THR A 190 1.22 -3.73 4.50
N THR A 191 1.62 -2.47 4.73
CA THR A 191 0.93 -1.28 4.21
C THR A 191 1.30 -0.96 2.77
N MET A 192 2.43 -1.51 2.27
CA MET A 192 2.88 -1.30 0.89
C MET A 192 2.61 -2.52 0.01
N PRO A 193 2.09 -2.35 -1.21
CA PRO A 193 1.85 -3.45 -2.12
C PRO A 193 3.17 -4.05 -2.61
N ARG A 194 3.35 -5.37 -2.39
CA ARG A 194 4.53 -6.10 -2.90
C ARG A 194 4.44 -6.41 -4.38
N LEU A 195 3.23 -6.61 -4.90
CA LEU A 195 2.97 -6.89 -6.30
C LEU A 195 2.19 -5.74 -6.95
N ARG A 196 2.74 -5.22 -8.04
CA ARG A 196 2.13 -4.19 -8.89
C ARG A 196 2.19 -4.64 -10.32
N TRP A 197 1.10 -4.45 -11.06
CA TRP A 197 1.12 -4.70 -12.48
C TRP A 197 0.25 -3.68 -13.22
N SER A 198 0.57 -3.47 -14.49
CA SER A 198 -0.23 -2.66 -15.39
C SER A 198 -0.31 -3.30 -16.77
N MET A 199 -1.41 -3.08 -17.45
CA MET A 199 -1.63 -3.56 -18.81
C MET A 199 -2.32 -2.49 -19.65
N ARG A 200 -1.70 -2.17 -20.78
CA ARG A 200 -2.27 -1.30 -21.79
C ARG A 200 -2.56 -2.13 -23.03
N ASN A 201 -3.75 -1.95 -23.60
CA ASN A 201 -4.14 -2.51 -24.88
C ASN A 201 -4.45 -1.37 -25.86
N ASP A 202 -3.90 -1.47 -27.06
CA ASP A 202 -4.11 -0.53 -28.14
C ASP A 202 -4.65 -1.29 -29.37
N PHE A 203 -5.80 -0.84 -29.87
CA PHE A 203 -6.45 -1.38 -31.05
C PHE A 203 -6.52 -0.30 -32.12
N THR A 204 -6.08 -0.62 -33.34
CA THR A 204 -6.34 0.19 -34.52
C THR A 204 -7.26 -0.59 -35.46
N LEU A 205 -8.45 -0.06 -35.68
CA LEU A 205 -9.48 -0.66 -36.52
C LEU A 205 -9.61 0.14 -37.81
N PHE A 206 -9.67 -0.57 -38.94
CA PHE A 206 -9.85 0.01 -40.26
C PHE A 206 -8.88 1.15 -40.59
N LYS A 207 -7.67 1.14 -39.99
CA LYS A 207 -6.60 2.15 -40.11
C LYS A 207 -6.92 3.52 -39.47
N ASN A 208 -8.15 3.77 -39.10
CA ASN A 208 -8.64 5.10 -38.71
C ASN A 208 -9.14 5.18 -37.26
N PHE A 209 -9.75 4.12 -36.73
CA PHE A 209 -10.21 4.09 -35.35
C PHE A 209 -9.12 3.57 -34.43
N ASN A 210 -8.84 4.32 -33.40
CA ASN A 210 -7.93 3.95 -32.35
C ASN A 210 -8.70 3.81 -31.02
N ILE A 211 -8.61 2.65 -30.40
CA ILE A 211 -9.19 2.38 -29.09
C ILE A 211 -8.04 1.95 -28.19
N SER A 212 -7.93 2.55 -27.03
CA SER A 212 -6.98 2.09 -26.04
C SER A 212 -7.58 2.08 -24.65
N PHE A 213 -7.14 1.13 -23.84
CA PHE A 213 -7.43 1.14 -22.42
C PHE A 213 -6.21 0.72 -21.61
N ASN A 214 -6.06 1.35 -20.46
CA ASN A 214 -5.02 1.07 -19.48
C ASN A 214 -5.67 0.64 -18.17
N MET A 215 -5.15 -0.44 -17.60
CA MET A 215 -5.53 -0.92 -16.28
C MET A 215 -4.29 -1.19 -15.44
N TYR A 216 -4.40 -1.07 -14.13
CA TYR A 216 -3.34 -1.43 -13.20
C TYR A 216 -3.90 -1.92 -11.86
N SER A 217 -3.07 -2.63 -11.13
CA SER A 217 -3.44 -3.25 -9.87
C SER A 217 -2.30 -3.20 -8.88
N TYR A 218 -2.63 -2.93 -7.62
CA TYR A 218 -1.76 -3.05 -6.47
C TYR A 218 -2.33 -4.13 -5.55
N ILE A 219 -1.50 -5.10 -5.19
CA ILE A 219 -1.96 -6.33 -4.55
C ILE A 219 -1.17 -6.60 -3.27
N GLY A 220 -1.88 -7.08 -2.24
CA GLY A 220 -1.30 -7.64 -1.02
C GLY A 220 -0.97 -6.61 0.05
N HIS A 221 -1.56 -5.41 -0.01
CA HIS A 221 -1.40 -4.40 1.02
C HIS A 221 -2.69 -4.14 1.79
N LYS A 222 -2.53 -3.61 2.99
CA LYS A 222 -3.63 -3.20 3.87
C LYS A 222 -3.55 -1.70 4.14
N LYS A 223 -4.70 -1.11 4.41
CA LYS A 223 -4.83 0.28 4.87
C LYS A 223 -5.66 0.35 6.13
N THR A 224 -5.48 1.42 6.89
CA THR A 224 -6.28 1.69 8.08
C THR A 224 -7.67 2.17 7.71
N LEU A 225 -8.67 1.71 8.46
CA LEU A 225 -10.06 2.13 8.32
C LEU A 225 -10.39 3.28 9.29
N GLY A 226 -9.51 4.29 9.39
CA GLY A 226 -9.55 5.30 10.44
C GLY A 226 -10.84 6.11 10.51
N ARG A 227 -11.36 6.60 9.38
CA ARG A 227 -12.61 7.38 9.35
C ARG A 227 -13.85 6.59 9.77
N PHE A 228 -13.80 5.27 9.74
CA PHE A 228 -14.92 4.39 10.05
C PHE A 228 -14.94 3.95 11.51
N THR A 229 -13.87 4.20 12.24
CA THR A 229 -13.69 3.78 13.63
C THR A 229 -13.46 4.95 14.58
N ASN A 230 -13.64 6.18 14.10
CA ASN A 230 -13.39 7.36 14.90
C ASN A 230 -14.47 7.53 15.98
N ASP A 231 -14.05 7.48 17.23
CA ASP A 231 -14.91 7.60 18.41
C ASP A 231 -15.56 8.99 18.54
N ASN A 232 -14.96 9.99 17.91
CA ASN A 232 -15.42 11.37 17.93
C ASN A 232 -16.43 11.70 16.81
N ALA A 233 -16.90 10.70 16.06
CA ALA A 233 -17.84 10.91 14.95
C ALA A 233 -19.14 11.63 15.38
N LEU A 234 -19.56 11.44 16.63
CA LEU A 234 -20.74 12.13 17.22
C LEU A 234 -20.45 13.57 17.60
N LEU A 235 -19.19 13.92 17.92
CA LEU A 235 -18.83 15.24 18.42
C LEU A 235 -18.38 16.19 17.30
N ASN A 236 -17.83 15.66 16.22
CA ASN A 236 -17.20 16.47 15.16
C ASN A 236 -18.10 16.81 13.97
N VAL A 237 -19.38 16.47 14.00
CA VAL A 237 -20.38 16.84 12.96
C VAL A 237 -19.85 16.69 11.51
N THR A 238 -18.91 15.77 11.30
CA THR A 238 -18.28 15.58 9.99
C THR A 238 -19.11 14.59 9.17
N ASN A 239 -19.46 14.98 7.98
CA ASN A 239 -20.16 14.10 7.04
C ASN A 239 -19.28 12.88 6.74
N GLN A 240 -19.78 11.67 6.98
CA GLN A 240 -19.06 10.42 6.78
C GLN A 240 -19.84 9.48 5.86
N ILE A 241 -19.15 8.47 5.31
CA ILE A 241 -19.82 7.41 4.57
C ILE A 241 -20.81 6.71 5.50
N LYS A 242 -22.03 6.48 4.99
CA LYS A 242 -23.01 5.62 5.66
C LYS A 242 -22.39 4.25 5.91
N ARG A 243 -22.42 3.80 7.17
CA ARG A 243 -21.94 2.49 7.59
C ARG A 243 -23.01 1.78 8.41
N ASP A 244 -22.96 0.49 8.36
CA ASP A 244 -23.83 -0.39 9.13
C ASP A 244 -23.21 -0.63 10.52
N TYR A 245 -23.32 0.37 11.42
CA TYR A 245 -22.75 0.27 12.77
C TYR A 245 -23.55 -0.66 13.67
N TRP A 246 -22.87 -1.23 14.65
CA TRP A 246 -23.46 -2.15 15.60
C TRP A 246 -24.50 -1.46 16.51
N THR A 247 -25.67 -2.07 16.64
CA THR A 247 -26.66 -1.82 17.70
C THR A 247 -27.22 -3.16 18.19
N PRO A 248 -27.94 -3.23 19.34
CA PRO A 248 -28.58 -4.46 19.78
C PRO A 248 -29.50 -5.10 18.73
N GLU A 249 -30.16 -4.28 17.90
CA GLU A 249 -31.06 -4.69 16.81
C GLU A 249 -30.33 -4.98 15.51
N ASN A 250 -29.15 -4.40 15.32
CA ASN A 250 -28.33 -4.54 14.12
C ASN A 250 -26.95 -5.09 14.48
N ARG A 251 -26.89 -6.37 14.82
CA ARG A 251 -25.64 -7.04 15.22
C ARG A 251 -24.76 -7.35 14.02
N ASN A 252 -23.52 -6.89 14.06
CA ASN A 252 -22.52 -7.19 13.05
C ASN A 252 -21.13 -7.29 13.71
N ASN A 253 -20.15 -7.84 12.99
CA ASN A 253 -18.77 -8.00 13.44
C ASN A 253 -17.79 -7.10 12.68
N GLU A 254 -18.28 -6.10 11.94
CA GLU A 254 -17.45 -5.30 11.03
C GLU A 254 -17.27 -3.85 11.49
N TYR A 255 -18.36 -3.23 11.96
CA TYR A 255 -18.37 -1.84 12.37
C TYR A 255 -18.82 -1.72 13.83
N PRO A 256 -18.01 -1.13 14.70
CA PRO A 256 -18.37 -0.95 16.09
C PRO A 256 -19.53 0.04 16.23
N ARG A 257 -20.12 0.09 17.42
CA ARG A 257 -21.08 1.13 17.80
C ARG A 257 -20.51 2.53 17.64
N LEU A 258 -21.35 3.54 17.49
CA LEU A 258 -20.91 4.93 17.20
C LEU A 258 -20.01 5.52 18.29
N ALA A 259 -20.20 5.16 19.55
CA ALA A 259 -19.36 5.59 20.65
C ALA A 259 -18.47 4.41 21.15
N ASN A 260 -17.79 3.74 20.23
CA ASN A 260 -16.87 2.65 20.56
C ASN A 260 -15.81 3.10 21.57
N LYS A 261 -15.67 2.34 22.65
CA LYS A 261 -14.69 2.60 23.71
C LYS A 261 -13.47 1.72 23.51
N LYS A 262 -12.30 2.34 23.44
CA LYS A 262 -11.02 1.60 23.45
C LYS A 262 -10.66 1.17 24.86
N PRO A 263 -10.05 0.00 25.05
CA PRO A 263 -9.47 -0.37 26.33
C PRO A 263 -8.48 0.69 26.82
N ALA A 264 -8.40 0.90 28.12
CA ALA A 264 -7.55 1.94 28.70
C ALA A 264 -6.06 1.74 28.34
N GLY A 265 -5.42 2.77 27.81
CA GLY A 265 -4.01 2.73 27.41
C GLY A 265 -3.73 1.98 26.11
N VAL A 266 -4.75 1.45 25.42
CA VAL A 266 -4.61 0.66 24.19
C VAL A 266 -4.88 1.52 22.96
N SER A 267 -3.91 1.56 22.05
CA SER A 267 -4.07 2.17 20.74
C SER A 267 -3.97 1.09 19.68
N TYR A 268 -4.99 0.96 18.85
CA TYR A 268 -5.05 0.01 17.75
C TYR A 268 -5.65 0.66 16.50
N ALA A 269 -5.45 0.02 15.36
CA ALA A 269 -6.12 0.38 14.13
C ALA A 269 -6.82 -0.84 13.50
N ILE A 270 -7.89 -0.60 12.76
CA ILE A 270 -8.54 -1.62 11.96
C ILE A 270 -7.92 -1.59 10.57
N TYR A 271 -7.32 -2.70 10.17
CA TYR A 271 -6.68 -2.87 8.87
C TYR A 271 -7.56 -3.71 7.95
N LYS A 272 -7.84 -3.21 6.77
CA LYS A 272 -8.59 -3.92 5.72
C LYS A 272 -7.73 -4.05 4.46
N ASN A 273 -7.99 -5.10 3.68
CA ASN A 273 -7.33 -5.29 2.40
C ASN A 273 -7.68 -4.15 1.44
N ALA A 274 -6.65 -3.50 0.90
CA ALA A 274 -6.77 -2.39 -0.03
C ALA A 274 -6.33 -2.75 -1.46
N SER A 275 -6.19 -4.04 -1.77
CA SER A 275 -5.90 -4.49 -3.13
C SER A 275 -7.00 -4.06 -4.09
N PHE A 276 -6.62 -3.64 -5.29
CA PHE A 276 -7.57 -3.17 -6.28
C PHE A 276 -7.10 -3.43 -7.71
N LEU A 277 -8.03 -3.45 -8.64
CA LEU A 277 -7.82 -3.32 -10.08
C LEU A 277 -8.51 -2.04 -10.55
N ARG A 278 -7.76 -1.11 -11.15
CA ARG A 278 -8.27 0.15 -11.68
C ARG A 278 -8.22 0.17 -13.19
N PHE A 279 -9.32 0.62 -13.79
CA PHE A 279 -9.40 1.04 -15.18
C PHE A 279 -9.09 2.54 -15.24
N ASP A 280 -7.83 2.87 -15.56
CA ASP A 280 -7.34 4.24 -15.48
C ASP A 280 -7.79 5.07 -16.66
N ASN A 281 -7.40 4.67 -17.87
CA ASN A 281 -7.71 5.41 -19.10
C ASN A 281 -8.43 4.52 -20.10
N ILE A 282 -9.52 5.03 -20.64
CA ILE A 282 -10.20 4.46 -21.82
C ILE A 282 -10.28 5.57 -22.85
N SER A 283 -9.68 5.36 -24.02
CA SER A 283 -9.63 6.36 -25.09
C SER A 283 -10.15 5.78 -26.39
N ILE A 284 -10.93 6.59 -27.09
CA ILE A 284 -11.40 6.32 -28.44
C ILE A 284 -11.00 7.51 -29.31
N GLY A 285 -10.36 7.27 -30.44
CA GLY A 285 -9.96 8.29 -31.37
C GLY A 285 -10.27 7.92 -32.81
N TYR A 286 -10.45 8.93 -33.63
CA TYR A 286 -10.63 8.76 -35.06
C TYR A 286 -9.70 9.69 -35.83
N THR A 287 -8.88 9.12 -36.71
CA THR A 287 -8.00 9.86 -37.62
C THR A 287 -8.64 9.94 -38.98
N PHE A 288 -8.90 11.13 -39.45
CA PHE A 288 -9.57 11.33 -40.72
C PHE A 288 -8.67 10.90 -41.89
N PRO A 289 -9.22 10.16 -42.88
CA PRO A 289 -8.49 9.80 -44.08
C PRO A 289 -8.04 11.04 -44.87
N LYS A 290 -6.83 11.02 -45.40
CA LYS A 290 -6.26 12.16 -46.18
C LYS A 290 -7.21 12.67 -47.26
N LYS A 291 -7.89 11.78 -47.96
CA LYS A 291 -8.85 12.14 -49.02
C LYS A 291 -9.97 13.09 -48.57
N LEU A 292 -10.32 13.08 -47.30
CA LEU A 292 -11.37 13.95 -46.73
C LEU A 292 -10.85 15.31 -46.28
N ILE A 293 -9.59 15.39 -45.88
CA ILE A 293 -9.01 16.57 -45.24
C ILE A 293 -8.10 17.37 -46.16
N GLU A 294 -7.55 16.76 -47.22
CA GLU A 294 -6.66 17.38 -48.21
C GLU A 294 -7.29 18.56 -48.93
N PRO A 295 -8.58 18.53 -49.36
CA PRO A 295 -9.26 19.70 -49.94
C PRO A 295 -9.30 20.91 -48.99
N LEU A 296 -9.23 20.71 -47.69
CA LEU A 296 -9.20 21.71 -46.66
C LEU A 296 -7.78 22.19 -46.30
N ARG A 297 -6.76 21.71 -47.03
CA ARG A 297 -5.33 21.94 -46.78
C ARG A 297 -4.87 21.48 -45.41
N ILE A 298 -5.53 20.47 -44.85
CA ILE A 298 -5.17 19.86 -43.58
C ILE A 298 -4.35 18.59 -43.86
N GLN A 299 -3.18 18.50 -43.23
CA GLN A 299 -2.30 17.32 -43.38
C GLN A 299 -2.71 16.17 -42.49
N ASN A 300 -3.16 16.48 -41.29
CA ASN A 300 -3.66 15.48 -40.34
C ASN A 300 -4.77 16.07 -39.47
N LEU A 301 -5.81 15.30 -39.24
CA LEU A 301 -6.89 15.59 -38.31
C LEU A 301 -7.23 14.35 -37.50
N ASN A 302 -7.07 14.44 -36.20
CA ASN A 302 -7.48 13.40 -35.27
C ASN A 302 -8.41 14.01 -34.21
N VAL A 303 -9.51 13.34 -33.94
CA VAL A 303 -10.40 13.67 -32.80
C VAL A 303 -10.38 12.50 -31.84
N ASN A 304 -10.38 12.80 -30.55
CA ASN A 304 -10.37 11.78 -29.52
C ASN A 304 -11.25 12.16 -28.32
N ALA A 305 -11.75 11.15 -27.64
CA ALA A 305 -12.41 11.25 -26.34
C ALA A 305 -11.69 10.29 -25.38
N THR A 306 -11.35 10.77 -24.21
CA THR A 306 -10.67 9.96 -23.20
C THR A 306 -11.38 10.11 -21.86
N MET A 307 -11.68 8.99 -21.25
CA MET A 307 -12.17 8.91 -19.87
C MET A 307 -11.01 8.47 -18.98
N LYS A 308 -10.65 9.32 -18.03
CA LYS A 308 -9.67 9.03 -16.98
C LYS A 308 -10.39 8.59 -15.72
N ASN A 309 -9.78 7.63 -14.99
CA ASN A 309 -10.36 7.00 -13.80
C ASN A 309 -11.77 6.45 -14.08
N ALA A 310 -11.87 5.56 -15.06
CA ALA A 310 -13.15 4.98 -15.49
C ALA A 310 -13.85 4.18 -14.39
N GLY A 311 -13.06 3.55 -13.51
CA GLY A 311 -13.56 2.84 -12.34
C GLY A 311 -12.52 1.88 -11.76
N TYR A 312 -12.89 1.20 -10.68
CA TYR A 312 -12.05 0.19 -10.03
C TYR A 312 -12.89 -0.95 -9.46
N ILE A 313 -12.23 -2.08 -9.23
CA ILE A 313 -12.76 -3.26 -8.52
C ILE A 313 -11.88 -3.44 -7.28
N SER A 314 -12.48 -3.46 -6.09
CA SER A 314 -11.79 -3.64 -4.83
C SER A 314 -12.74 -4.15 -3.76
N GLY A 315 -12.20 -4.89 -2.78
CA GLY A 315 -12.89 -5.19 -1.53
C GLY A 315 -12.69 -4.11 -0.44
N TRP A 316 -12.08 -2.97 -0.77
CA TRP A 316 -11.89 -1.86 0.16
C TRP A 316 -13.22 -1.20 0.51
N PRO A 317 -13.59 -1.10 1.79
CA PRO A 317 -14.90 -0.56 2.20
C PRO A 317 -14.94 0.98 2.26
N GLY A 318 -13.79 1.65 2.03
CA GLY A 318 -13.68 3.11 2.05
C GLY A 318 -14.02 3.77 0.72
N TYR A 319 -13.63 5.04 0.57
CA TYR A 319 -13.87 5.82 -0.66
C TYR A 319 -13.09 5.25 -1.85
N ASP A 320 -11.80 5.42 -1.84
CA ASP A 320 -10.93 4.99 -2.94
C ASP A 320 -9.80 4.14 -2.35
N PRO A 321 -9.52 2.92 -2.87
CA PRO A 321 -8.47 2.05 -2.33
C PRO A 321 -7.08 2.67 -2.45
N GLU A 322 -6.86 3.59 -3.37
CA GLU A 322 -5.60 4.30 -3.57
C GLU A 322 -5.52 5.59 -2.73
N ASN A 323 -6.64 6.34 -2.67
CA ASN A 323 -6.78 7.53 -1.84
C ASN A 323 -7.86 7.30 -0.78
N SER A 324 -7.47 6.85 0.41
CA SER A 324 -8.39 6.45 1.47
C SER A 324 -9.34 7.56 1.95
N ASP A 325 -8.99 8.82 1.73
CA ASP A 325 -9.69 9.98 2.29
C ASP A 325 -10.69 10.64 1.34
N ALA A 326 -10.60 10.37 0.05
CA ALA A 326 -11.47 10.97 -0.95
C ALA A 326 -11.61 10.07 -2.19
N ASN A 327 -12.71 10.21 -2.90
CA ASN A 327 -12.86 9.59 -4.21
C ASN A 327 -12.01 10.33 -5.25
N THR A 328 -11.30 9.57 -6.07
CA THR A 328 -10.63 10.13 -7.24
C THR A 328 -11.67 10.48 -8.31
N PRO A 329 -11.73 11.73 -8.81
CA PRO A 329 -12.74 12.13 -9.76
C PRO A 329 -12.58 11.40 -11.10
N ARG A 330 -13.71 11.11 -11.74
CA ARG A 330 -13.75 10.68 -13.13
C ARG A 330 -13.71 11.91 -14.02
N VAL A 331 -12.81 11.92 -15.00
CA VAL A 331 -12.64 13.05 -15.92
C VAL A 331 -12.83 12.56 -17.34
N ILE A 332 -13.64 13.26 -18.11
CA ILE A 332 -13.82 13.03 -19.55
C ILE A 332 -13.33 14.29 -20.27
N TYR A 333 -12.45 14.10 -21.23
CA TYR A 333 -11.98 15.20 -22.07
C TYR A 333 -12.01 14.79 -23.55
N PHE A 334 -12.21 15.80 -24.37
CA PHE A 334 -12.21 15.68 -25.82
C PHE A 334 -11.00 16.44 -26.37
N GLY A 335 -10.35 15.85 -27.34
CA GLY A 335 -9.18 16.43 -27.97
C GLY A 335 -9.35 16.49 -29.49
N ILE A 336 -8.81 17.54 -30.10
CA ILE A 336 -8.68 17.70 -31.55
C ILE A 336 -7.21 17.99 -31.82
N ASN A 337 -6.58 17.17 -32.64
CA ASN A 337 -5.21 17.38 -33.12
C ASN A 337 -5.28 17.69 -34.61
N LEU A 338 -4.83 18.87 -35.00
CA LEU A 338 -4.86 19.33 -36.38
C LEU A 338 -3.44 19.78 -36.78
N THR A 339 -3.01 19.33 -37.97
CA THR A 339 -1.78 19.77 -38.62
C THR A 339 -2.17 20.36 -39.97
N LEU A 340 -1.73 21.59 -40.23
CA LEU A 340 -1.95 22.34 -41.48
C LEU A 340 -0.81 22.08 -42.48
#